data_9cfeb102a9baff017e632c74d907ffdf
#
_entry.id   9cfeb102a9baff017e632c74d907ffdf
#
_cell.length_a   1.000
_cell.length_b   1.000
_cell.length_c   1.000
_cell.angle_alpha   90.00
_cell.angle_beta   90.00
_cell.angle_gamma   90.00
#
_symmetry.space_group_name_H-M   'P 1'
#
loop_
_entity.id
_entity.type
_entity.pdbx_description
1 polymer ?
#
loop_
_entity_poly.entity_id
_entity_poly.type
_entity_poly.pdbx_seq_one_letter_code
_entity_poly.pdbx_strand_id
1 'polypeptide(L)'
;MLKQACAALVLLGASGALQAANAFPSTYTPVASQPTLLRNATVLTGDGQRLEQADLLMAGGRIEWVGQGDVPPGTQEIDATGRWVTPGLIDVHSHLGVYPSPSVDAHQDGNEMSDPVTANIWAEHSVWPQDPGFGKALAGGVTSLQILPGSANLFGGRGVTLKNVYSTSYQGMKFPGAPYGLKMACGENPKRVYGQRNKLPSTRMGNVAHYRAEWIAARDYLDRWARYDAQVEAGDEEATAPLRDLKLETLAGVLQGEIIIHMHCYRADEMMTILSLAEEFDYRIGTFHHAVEAYKIADELAEKQVCGALWADWWGFKMEAYDGIQENIALVDRPPGGCAVVHSDSAEGIQRLNQEAAKAMGKGRRAGMAIEPEHAISWITANAARSLGIESMTGSLTPGKMADVVVWNGNPFSVYSKADLVFVDGALLFDRDDPARQPVSDFELGQLQGVKQ
;
A
#
# COMPACT_ATOMS: atom_id res chain seq x y z
N MET A 1 -60.73 -22.73 21.33
CA MET A 1 -60.16 -21.42 21.00
C MET A 1 -58.66 -21.60 20.77
N LEU A 2 -58.29 -21.93 19.52
CA LEU A 2 -56.87 -22.07 19.11
C LEU A 2 -56.42 -20.72 18.56
N LYS A 3 -55.40 -20.12 19.17
CA LYS A 3 -54.68 -18.97 18.62
C LYS A 3 -53.57 -19.48 17.70
N GLN A 4 -53.73 -19.26 16.40
CA GLN A 4 -52.67 -19.40 15.43
C GLN A 4 -51.71 -18.23 15.57
N ALA A 5 -50.43 -18.52 15.86
CA ALA A 5 -49.35 -17.58 15.80
C ALA A 5 -48.74 -17.63 14.37
N CYS A 6 -48.95 -16.58 13.59
CA CYS A 6 -48.21 -16.36 12.33
C CYS A 6 -46.79 -15.95 12.68
N ALA A 7 -45.85 -16.82 12.42
CA ALA A 7 -44.43 -16.46 12.38
C ALA A 7 -44.15 -15.77 11.04
N ALA A 8 -43.86 -14.47 11.08
CA ALA A 8 -43.36 -13.72 9.92
C ALA A 8 -41.91 -14.10 9.73
N LEU A 9 -41.64 -14.84 8.66
CA LEU A 9 -40.28 -15.09 8.17
C LEU A 9 -39.78 -13.78 7.53
N VAL A 10 -38.90 -13.05 8.22
CA VAL A 10 -38.16 -11.93 7.63
C VAL A 10 -37.10 -12.57 6.76
N LEU A 11 -37.35 -12.66 5.46
CA LEU A 11 -36.36 -12.87 4.45
C LEU A 11 -35.46 -11.62 4.41
N LEU A 12 -34.29 -11.69 5.01
CA LEU A 12 -33.19 -10.79 4.76
C LEU A 12 -32.78 -10.99 3.29
N GLY A 13 -33.27 -10.16 2.41
CA GLY A 13 -32.80 -10.04 1.04
C GLY A 13 -31.31 -9.71 1.08
N ALA A 14 -30.47 -10.67 0.74
CA ALA A 14 -29.08 -10.39 0.40
C ALA A 14 -29.13 -9.53 -0.84
N SER A 15 -28.90 -8.22 -0.69
CA SER A 15 -28.60 -7.32 -1.79
C SER A 15 -27.44 -7.95 -2.55
N GLY A 16 -27.69 -8.42 -3.77
CA GLY A 16 -26.67 -8.90 -4.69
C GLY A 16 -25.88 -7.72 -5.26
N ALA A 17 -25.38 -6.84 -4.37
CA ALA A 17 -24.38 -5.90 -4.78
C ALA A 17 -23.28 -6.70 -5.48
N LEU A 18 -22.83 -6.23 -6.65
CA LEU A 18 -21.61 -6.69 -7.30
C LEU A 18 -20.45 -6.40 -6.33
N GLN A 19 -20.40 -7.13 -5.23
CA GLN A 19 -19.15 -7.24 -4.51
C GLN A 19 -18.22 -7.87 -5.54
N ALA A 20 -17.20 -7.12 -5.95
CA ALA A 20 -16.03 -7.70 -6.58
C ALA A 20 -15.56 -8.78 -5.62
N ALA A 21 -16.23 -9.93 -5.69
CA ALA A 21 -16.13 -10.99 -4.71
C ALA A 21 -14.63 -11.22 -4.53
N ASN A 22 -14.16 -11.17 -3.30
CA ASN A 22 -12.78 -11.48 -2.99
C ASN A 22 -12.58 -12.97 -3.29
N ALA A 23 -12.42 -13.27 -4.59
CA ALA A 23 -12.29 -14.61 -5.10
C ALA A 23 -11.08 -15.34 -4.50
N PHE A 24 -10.13 -14.53 -4.00
CA PHE A 24 -8.88 -15.01 -3.38
C PHE A 24 -8.70 -14.33 -2.02
N PRO A 25 -9.46 -14.74 -0.99
CA PRO A 25 -9.40 -14.12 0.33
C PRO A 25 -8.02 -14.30 0.96
N SER A 26 -7.69 -13.39 1.88
CA SER A 26 -6.54 -13.57 2.75
C SER A 26 -6.71 -14.84 3.59
N THR A 27 -5.67 -15.65 3.63
CA THR A 27 -5.51 -16.77 4.57
C THR A 27 -4.45 -16.47 5.63
N TYR A 28 -4.06 -15.18 5.71
CA TYR A 28 -3.09 -14.73 6.69
C TYR A 28 -3.56 -15.05 8.11
N THR A 29 -2.68 -15.66 8.86
CA THR A 29 -2.85 -15.89 10.29
C THR A 29 -1.63 -15.30 11.01
N PRO A 30 -1.82 -14.38 11.96
CA PRO A 30 -0.71 -13.84 12.72
C PRO A 30 0.12 -14.93 13.38
N VAL A 31 1.44 -14.79 13.34
CA VAL A 31 2.34 -15.65 14.08
C VAL A 31 2.06 -15.47 15.57
N ALA A 32 2.05 -16.58 16.31
CA ALA A 32 1.79 -16.53 17.74
C ALA A 32 2.81 -15.60 18.44
N SER A 33 2.30 -14.65 19.22
CA SER A 33 3.09 -13.70 19.99
C SER A 33 2.76 -13.80 21.46
N GLN A 34 3.74 -13.49 22.31
CA GLN A 34 3.53 -13.32 23.75
C GLN A 34 3.48 -11.82 24.06
N PRO A 35 2.84 -11.42 25.18
CA PRO A 35 2.90 -10.04 25.61
C PRO A 35 4.36 -9.57 25.73
N THR A 36 4.69 -8.47 25.09
CA THR A 36 6.06 -7.93 25.06
C THR A 36 6.03 -6.45 25.41
N LEU A 37 6.87 -6.06 26.36
CA LEU A 37 7.03 -4.69 26.81
C LEU A 37 8.42 -4.18 26.43
N LEU A 38 8.47 -3.15 25.61
CA LEU A 38 9.68 -2.38 25.32
C LEU A 38 9.81 -1.28 26.35
N ARG A 39 10.94 -1.25 27.08
CA ARG A 39 11.20 -0.33 28.19
C ARG A 39 12.10 0.84 27.78
N ASN A 40 11.73 2.04 28.22
CA ASN A 40 12.60 3.21 28.27
C ASN A 40 13.15 3.64 26.89
N ALA A 41 12.33 3.58 25.83
CA ALA A 41 12.70 3.96 24.49
C ALA A 41 12.43 5.45 24.17
N THR A 42 13.07 5.99 23.13
CA THR A 42 12.55 7.13 22.41
C THR A 42 11.53 6.63 21.39
N VAL A 43 10.26 7.00 21.51
CA VAL A 43 9.17 6.50 20.68
C VAL A 43 8.68 7.57 19.71
N LEU A 44 8.67 7.27 18.41
CA LEU A 44 7.95 8.06 17.40
C LEU A 44 6.65 7.31 17.11
N THR A 45 5.52 7.90 17.45
CA THR A 45 4.22 7.19 17.42
C THR A 45 3.63 7.02 16.03
N GLY A 46 4.16 7.72 15.02
CA GLY A 46 3.64 7.71 13.65
C GLY A 46 2.50 8.70 13.40
N ASP A 47 1.88 9.22 14.45
CA ASP A 47 0.81 10.24 14.40
C ASP A 47 1.26 11.62 14.87
N GLY A 48 2.58 11.89 14.81
CA GLY A 48 3.18 13.20 15.08
C GLY A 48 3.68 13.40 16.51
N GLN A 49 3.72 12.38 17.36
CA GLN A 49 4.25 12.50 18.71
C GLN A 49 5.63 11.86 18.84
N ARG A 50 6.45 12.45 19.70
CA ARG A 50 7.71 11.90 20.18
C ARG A 50 7.68 11.83 21.69
N LEU A 51 7.93 10.64 22.22
CA LEU A 51 7.95 10.37 23.65
C LEU A 51 9.35 9.90 24.03
N GLU A 52 9.94 10.54 25.06
CA GLU A 52 11.24 10.15 25.58
C GLU A 52 11.07 9.25 26.79
N GLN A 53 11.95 8.28 26.93
CA GLN A 53 11.95 7.33 28.05
C GLN A 53 10.58 6.68 28.25
N ALA A 54 9.91 6.35 27.15
CA ALA A 54 8.57 5.77 27.15
C ALA A 54 8.63 4.24 27.01
N ASP A 55 7.64 3.60 27.60
CA ASP A 55 7.41 2.17 27.46
C ASP A 55 6.35 1.93 26.37
N LEU A 56 6.37 0.75 25.75
CA LEU A 56 5.37 0.30 24.79
C LEU A 56 5.01 -1.15 25.08
N LEU A 57 3.72 -1.43 25.31
CA LEU A 57 3.20 -2.79 25.49
C LEU A 57 2.50 -3.28 24.23
N MET A 58 2.89 -4.45 23.79
CA MET A 58 2.23 -5.23 22.74
C MET A 58 1.64 -6.51 23.36
N ALA A 59 0.35 -6.80 23.11
CA ALA A 59 -0.28 -8.04 23.51
C ALA A 59 -1.39 -8.42 22.54
N GLY A 60 -1.62 -9.71 22.34
CA GLY A 60 -2.66 -10.21 21.42
C GLY A 60 -2.53 -9.70 19.99
N GLY A 61 -1.32 -9.42 19.54
CA GLY A 61 -1.06 -8.87 18.21
C GLY A 61 -1.36 -7.38 18.04
N ARG A 62 -1.64 -6.67 19.14
CA ARG A 62 -2.06 -5.27 19.15
C ARG A 62 -1.15 -4.41 20.04
N ILE A 63 -1.15 -3.10 19.73
CA ILE A 63 -0.64 -2.10 20.65
C ILE A 63 -1.65 -1.98 21.78
N GLU A 64 -1.23 -2.26 23.01
CA GLU A 64 -2.09 -2.06 24.19
C GLU A 64 -2.02 -0.62 24.70
N TRP A 65 -0.79 -0.13 24.87
CA TRP A 65 -0.54 1.26 25.26
C TRP A 65 0.89 1.69 24.94
N VAL A 66 1.10 3.00 24.89
CA VAL A 66 2.40 3.67 24.80
C VAL A 66 2.49 4.68 25.93
N GLY A 67 3.64 4.75 26.61
CA GLY A 67 3.87 5.64 27.74
C GLY A 67 3.87 4.86 29.05
N GLN A 68 2.73 4.77 29.76
CA GLN A 68 2.59 4.06 31.03
C GLN A 68 1.25 3.31 31.07
N GLY A 69 1.24 2.15 31.67
CA GLY A 69 0.03 1.32 31.82
C GLY A 69 0.32 0.05 32.62
N ASP A 70 -0.73 -0.75 32.80
CA ASP A 70 -0.63 -2.03 33.50
C ASP A 70 0.14 -3.05 32.66
N VAL A 71 0.99 -3.84 33.30
CA VAL A 71 1.79 -4.88 32.66
C VAL A 71 1.24 -6.25 33.07
N PRO A 72 0.71 -7.05 32.15
CA PRO A 72 0.19 -8.38 32.44
C PRO A 72 1.28 -9.31 33.00
N PRO A 73 0.95 -10.24 33.91
CA PRO A 73 1.89 -11.26 34.37
C PRO A 73 2.40 -12.10 33.19
N GLY A 74 3.70 -12.42 33.20
CA GLY A 74 4.34 -13.22 32.13
C GLY A 74 4.72 -12.43 30.89
N THR A 75 4.61 -11.10 30.90
CA THR A 75 5.08 -10.23 29.83
C THR A 75 6.62 -10.35 29.69
N GLN A 76 7.09 -10.53 28.47
CA GLN A 76 8.52 -10.42 28.15
C GLN A 76 8.93 -8.95 28.19
N GLU A 77 9.96 -8.62 28.94
CA GLU A 77 10.51 -7.27 28.96
C GLU A 77 11.80 -7.18 28.14
N ILE A 78 11.89 -6.14 27.31
CA ILE A 78 13.07 -5.82 26.49
C ILE A 78 13.53 -4.42 26.86
N ASP A 79 14.75 -4.28 27.33
CA ASP A 79 15.37 -2.98 27.56
C ASP A 79 15.67 -2.29 26.23
N ALA A 80 15.00 -1.17 25.98
CA ALA A 80 15.17 -0.32 24.80
C ALA A 80 15.84 1.03 25.14
N THR A 81 16.53 1.10 26.27
CA THR A 81 17.29 2.29 26.68
C THR A 81 18.28 2.71 25.61
N GLY A 82 18.19 3.96 25.16
CA GLY A 82 19.03 4.50 24.07
C GLY A 82 18.62 4.07 22.65
N ARG A 83 17.60 3.22 22.53
CA ARG A 83 17.00 2.79 21.26
C ARG A 83 15.80 3.64 20.91
N TRP A 84 15.47 3.63 19.62
CA TRP A 84 14.27 4.29 19.10
C TRP A 84 13.23 3.24 18.68
N VAL A 85 11.96 3.57 18.86
CA VAL A 85 10.85 2.71 18.48
C VAL A 85 9.93 3.47 17.53
N THR A 86 9.53 2.82 16.44
CA THR A 86 8.61 3.37 15.45
C THR A 86 7.53 2.36 15.11
N PRO A 87 6.41 2.77 14.48
CA PRO A 87 5.57 1.83 13.75
C PRO A 87 6.39 1.08 12.70
N GLY A 88 5.92 -0.09 12.29
CA GLY A 88 6.45 -0.79 11.12
C GLY A 88 6.39 0.09 9.88
N LEU A 89 7.44 0.07 9.08
CA LEU A 89 7.49 0.84 7.84
C LEU A 89 6.56 0.22 6.80
N ILE A 90 5.97 1.06 5.95
CA ILE A 90 5.04 0.67 4.89
C ILE A 90 5.53 1.22 3.56
N ASP A 91 5.77 0.35 2.58
CA ASP A 91 6.07 0.76 1.22
C ASP A 91 4.83 0.65 0.32
N VAL A 92 4.38 1.78 -0.22
CA VAL A 92 3.17 1.83 -1.04
C VAL A 92 3.42 1.52 -2.52
N HIS A 93 4.68 1.28 -2.90
CA HIS A 93 5.04 0.98 -4.29
C HIS A 93 6.22 0.00 -4.35
N SER A 94 5.89 -1.25 -4.40
CA SER A 94 6.86 -2.33 -4.55
C SER A 94 6.53 -3.25 -5.71
N HIS A 95 7.55 -3.88 -6.24
CA HIS A 95 7.48 -4.92 -7.25
C HIS A 95 8.11 -6.23 -6.76
N LEU A 96 8.33 -6.37 -5.45
CA LEU A 96 8.84 -7.62 -4.88
C LEU A 96 7.90 -8.79 -5.22
N GLY A 97 8.47 -9.92 -5.53
CA GLY A 97 7.75 -11.12 -5.92
C GLY A 97 7.23 -11.12 -7.36
N VAL A 98 7.01 -9.96 -8.02
CA VAL A 98 6.62 -9.89 -9.45
C VAL A 98 7.80 -9.56 -10.37
N TYR A 99 8.89 -9.03 -9.80
CA TYR A 99 10.24 -8.95 -10.40
C TYR A 99 11.27 -9.46 -9.39
N PRO A 100 11.18 -10.75 -9.01
CA PRO A 100 12.02 -11.29 -7.95
C PRO A 100 13.48 -11.42 -8.36
N SER A 101 14.34 -11.54 -7.36
CA SER A 101 15.75 -11.85 -7.56
C SER A 101 15.95 -13.36 -7.79
N PRO A 102 16.89 -13.76 -8.71
CA PRO A 102 17.61 -12.92 -9.63
C PRO A 102 16.70 -12.43 -10.76
N SER A 103 16.97 -11.23 -11.28
CA SER A 103 16.21 -10.65 -12.40
C SER A 103 16.57 -11.36 -13.71
N VAL A 104 15.86 -12.42 -14.02
CA VAL A 104 15.96 -13.21 -15.26
C VAL A 104 14.63 -13.15 -16.01
N ASP A 105 14.63 -13.50 -17.32
CA ASP A 105 13.41 -13.40 -18.14
C ASP A 105 12.23 -14.15 -17.57
N ALA A 106 12.46 -15.34 -16.96
CA ALA A 106 11.42 -16.12 -16.30
C ALA A 106 10.76 -15.43 -15.09
N HIS A 107 11.34 -14.37 -14.59
CA HIS A 107 10.87 -13.59 -13.43
C HIS A 107 10.30 -12.23 -13.81
N GLN A 108 10.00 -11.99 -15.10
CA GLN A 108 9.51 -10.68 -15.58
C GLN A 108 7.97 -10.65 -15.64
N ASP A 109 7.32 -10.82 -14.47
CA ASP A 109 5.86 -10.98 -14.34
C ASP A 109 5.12 -9.71 -13.88
N GLY A 110 5.81 -8.57 -13.82
CA GLY A 110 5.22 -7.34 -13.28
C GLY A 110 4.40 -6.51 -14.26
N ASN A 111 4.42 -6.80 -15.58
CA ASN A 111 3.60 -6.08 -16.57
C ASN A 111 3.02 -7.02 -17.62
N GLU A 112 1.69 -7.10 -17.68
CA GLU A 112 1.00 -7.73 -18.80
C GLU A 112 0.83 -6.71 -19.94
N MET A 113 1.79 -6.66 -20.85
CA MET A 113 1.83 -5.63 -21.91
C MET A 113 1.12 -6.06 -23.21
N SER A 114 0.17 -6.99 -23.15
CA SER A 114 -0.59 -7.48 -24.32
C SER A 114 -1.66 -6.49 -24.78
N ASP A 115 -2.25 -5.71 -23.85
CA ASP A 115 -3.29 -4.71 -24.09
C ASP A 115 -3.08 -3.49 -23.19
N PRO A 116 -3.44 -2.26 -23.64
CA PRO A 116 -3.34 -1.06 -22.79
C PRO A 116 -4.30 -1.07 -21.60
N VAL A 117 -5.30 -1.94 -21.59
CA VAL A 117 -6.31 -2.07 -20.53
C VAL A 117 -6.36 -3.50 -20.01
N THR A 118 -5.58 -3.77 -19.00
CA THR A 118 -5.46 -5.07 -18.36
C THR A 118 -6.01 -5.04 -16.91
N ALA A 119 -7.11 -4.32 -16.68
CA ALA A 119 -7.72 -4.21 -15.35
C ALA A 119 -8.21 -5.54 -14.77
N ASN A 120 -8.35 -6.59 -15.59
CA ASN A 120 -8.63 -7.97 -15.19
C ASN A 120 -7.41 -8.73 -14.64
N ILE A 121 -6.21 -8.18 -14.74
CA ILE A 121 -4.97 -8.81 -14.23
C ILE A 121 -4.76 -8.38 -12.78
N TRP A 122 -4.34 -9.32 -11.93
CA TRP A 122 -4.12 -9.10 -10.52
C TRP A 122 -2.68 -9.46 -10.17
N ALA A 123 -1.91 -8.50 -9.67
CA ALA A 123 -0.49 -8.69 -9.33
C ALA A 123 -0.27 -9.85 -8.33
N GLU A 124 -1.23 -10.09 -7.44
CA GLU A 124 -1.15 -11.16 -6.45
C GLU A 124 -0.93 -12.55 -7.05
N HIS A 125 -1.39 -12.80 -8.29
CA HIS A 125 -1.22 -14.09 -8.95
C HIS A 125 0.22 -14.33 -9.45
N SER A 126 1.03 -13.28 -9.53
CA SER A 126 2.45 -13.36 -9.93
C SER A 126 3.40 -13.19 -8.77
N VAL A 127 2.91 -12.94 -7.55
CA VAL A 127 3.78 -12.80 -6.38
C VAL A 127 4.45 -14.13 -6.06
N TRP A 128 5.78 -14.16 -6.13
CA TRP A 128 6.60 -15.26 -5.63
C TRP A 128 7.02 -14.97 -4.17
N PRO A 129 6.41 -15.65 -3.18
CA PRO A 129 6.63 -15.34 -1.76
C PRO A 129 8.07 -15.58 -1.27
N GLN A 130 8.84 -16.38 -2.02
CA GLN A 130 10.23 -16.72 -1.68
C GLN A 130 11.25 -15.72 -2.24
N ASP A 131 10.82 -14.63 -2.89
CA ASP A 131 11.74 -13.57 -3.30
C ASP A 131 12.54 -13.09 -2.07
N PRO A 132 13.88 -13.20 -2.11
CA PRO A 132 14.74 -12.77 -1.00
C PRO A 132 14.60 -11.29 -0.68
N GLY A 133 14.02 -10.49 -1.58
CA GLY A 133 13.70 -9.09 -1.35
C GLY A 133 12.79 -8.87 -0.16
N PHE A 134 11.82 -9.76 0.10
CA PHE A 134 10.91 -9.65 1.25
C PHE A 134 11.67 -9.71 2.59
N GLY A 135 12.54 -10.71 2.76
CA GLY A 135 13.35 -10.81 3.99
C GLY A 135 14.30 -9.64 4.20
N LYS A 136 14.90 -9.12 3.11
CA LYS A 136 15.77 -7.94 3.17
C LYS A 136 14.99 -6.68 3.52
N ALA A 137 13.77 -6.51 2.98
CA ALA A 137 12.86 -5.42 3.33
C ALA A 137 12.43 -5.50 4.80
N LEU A 138 12.12 -6.71 5.32
CA LEU A 138 11.82 -6.93 6.73
C LEU A 138 12.99 -6.50 7.63
N ALA A 139 14.22 -6.89 7.28
CA ALA A 139 15.44 -6.46 7.98
C ALA A 139 15.67 -4.94 7.93
N GLY A 140 15.05 -4.25 6.97
CA GLY A 140 14.98 -2.79 6.85
C GLY A 140 13.85 -2.15 7.65
N GLY A 141 13.01 -2.95 8.34
CA GLY A 141 11.88 -2.47 9.13
C GLY A 141 10.55 -2.41 8.39
N VAL A 142 10.46 -2.88 7.14
CA VAL A 142 9.22 -2.87 6.35
C VAL A 142 8.33 -4.05 6.74
N THR A 143 7.20 -3.75 7.38
CA THR A 143 6.25 -4.75 7.89
C THR A 143 5.05 -4.96 6.98
N SER A 144 4.76 -3.99 6.11
CA SER A 144 3.70 -4.09 5.10
C SER A 144 4.13 -3.39 3.82
N LEU A 145 3.64 -3.88 2.68
CA LEU A 145 3.97 -3.29 1.38
C LEU A 145 2.86 -3.56 0.37
N GLN A 146 2.72 -2.66 -0.61
CA GLN A 146 1.81 -2.86 -1.74
C GLN A 146 2.59 -3.35 -2.97
N ILE A 147 2.18 -4.49 -3.51
CA ILE A 147 2.68 -4.98 -4.79
C ILE A 147 1.77 -4.46 -5.89
N LEU A 148 2.35 -3.70 -6.81
CA LEU A 148 1.66 -3.10 -7.95
C LEU A 148 2.16 -3.72 -9.25
N PRO A 149 1.30 -3.81 -10.29
CA PRO A 149 1.79 -3.94 -11.66
C PRO A 149 2.68 -2.74 -12.03
N GLY A 150 3.57 -2.93 -12.99
CA GLY A 150 4.38 -1.83 -13.53
C GLY A 150 3.55 -0.82 -14.32
N SER A 151 4.21 0.19 -14.90
CA SER A 151 3.54 1.38 -15.47
C SER A 151 3.43 1.33 -17.01
N ALA A 152 3.42 0.16 -17.62
CA ALA A 152 3.35 0.02 -19.07
C ALA A 152 1.97 0.36 -19.65
N ASN A 153 0.90 0.07 -18.92
CA ASN A 153 -0.48 0.11 -19.39
C ASN A 153 -1.22 1.33 -18.83
N LEU A 154 -2.26 1.78 -19.54
CA LEU A 154 -3.20 2.78 -19.01
C LEU A 154 -3.89 2.26 -17.74
N PHE A 155 -4.36 1.01 -17.79
CA PHE A 155 -4.90 0.26 -16.65
C PHE A 155 -4.09 -1.03 -16.51
N GLY A 156 -3.19 -1.06 -15.55
CA GLY A 156 -2.22 -2.16 -15.39
C GLY A 156 -2.75 -3.37 -14.66
N GLY A 157 -3.82 -3.21 -13.89
CA GLY A 157 -4.41 -4.28 -13.10
C GLY A 157 -4.41 -4.02 -11.60
N ARG A 158 -4.97 -4.98 -10.85
CA ARG A 158 -5.10 -4.86 -9.40
C ARG A 158 -3.74 -5.04 -8.71
N GLY A 159 -3.43 -4.12 -7.79
CA GLY A 159 -2.38 -4.26 -6.80
C GLY A 159 -2.91 -4.89 -5.52
N VAL A 160 -2.03 -5.48 -4.72
CA VAL A 160 -2.35 -6.13 -3.45
C VAL A 160 -1.46 -5.62 -2.33
N THR A 161 -2.05 -5.36 -1.16
CA THR A 161 -1.28 -5.06 0.05
C THR A 161 -0.96 -6.35 0.79
N LEU A 162 0.30 -6.52 1.17
CA LEU A 162 0.82 -7.68 1.87
C LEU A 162 1.36 -7.30 3.25
N LYS A 163 1.21 -8.20 4.21
CA LYS A 163 2.05 -8.28 5.40
C LYS A 163 3.39 -8.89 4.98
N ASN A 164 4.48 -8.31 5.43
CA ASN A 164 5.82 -8.83 5.12
C ASN A 164 6.19 -9.98 6.07
N VAL A 165 5.62 -11.13 5.77
CA VAL A 165 5.79 -12.36 6.57
C VAL A 165 6.18 -13.53 5.67
N TYR A 166 6.82 -14.53 6.23
CA TYR A 166 7.12 -15.75 5.49
C TYR A 166 5.84 -16.54 5.22
N SER A 167 5.65 -16.95 3.98
CA SER A 167 4.53 -17.78 3.56
C SER A 167 4.89 -18.57 2.32
N THR A 168 4.19 -19.68 2.08
CA THR A 168 4.27 -20.48 0.84
C THR A 168 3.31 -19.98 -0.24
N SER A 169 2.43 -19.02 0.09
CA SER A 169 1.47 -18.44 -0.84
C SER A 169 1.28 -16.95 -0.58
N TYR A 170 0.94 -16.20 -1.63
CA TYR A 170 0.59 -14.78 -1.47
C TYR A 170 -0.64 -14.56 -0.58
N GLN A 171 -1.59 -15.51 -0.56
CA GLN A 171 -2.77 -15.41 0.29
C GLN A 171 -2.39 -15.43 1.77
N GLY A 172 -1.35 -16.20 2.16
CA GLY A 172 -0.81 -16.18 3.52
C GLY A 172 -0.03 -14.92 3.88
N MET A 173 0.32 -14.08 2.89
CA MET A 173 0.91 -12.75 3.10
C MET A 173 -0.13 -11.62 2.97
N LYS A 174 -1.28 -11.89 2.34
CA LYS A 174 -2.26 -10.85 1.99
C LYS A 174 -2.80 -10.15 3.23
N PHE A 175 -2.68 -8.82 3.27
CA PHE A 175 -3.09 -8.02 4.42
C PHE A 175 -4.61 -8.15 4.65
N PRO A 176 -5.06 -8.60 5.85
CA PRO A 176 -6.48 -8.82 6.12
C PRO A 176 -7.29 -7.53 6.03
N GLY A 177 -8.33 -7.52 5.22
CA GLY A 177 -9.24 -6.37 5.09
C GLY A 177 -8.69 -5.17 4.33
N ALA A 178 -7.47 -5.23 3.80
CA ALA A 178 -6.97 -4.16 2.94
C ALA A 178 -7.73 -4.13 1.61
N PRO A 179 -8.12 -2.94 1.11
CA PRO A 179 -8.69 -2.80 -0.23
C PRO A 179 -7.65 -3.14 -1.29
N TYR A 180 -8.13 -3.55 -2.47
CA TYR A 180 -7.25 -3.64 -3.62
C TYR A 180 -6.87 -2.25 -4.13
N GLY A 181 -5.68 -2.13 -4.73
CA GLY A 181 -5.34 -1.00 -5.57
C GLY A 181 -5.64 -1.29 -7.05
N LEU A 182 -5.94 -0.27 -7.85
CA LEU A 182 -5.86 -0.34 -9.30
C LEU A 182 -4.64 0.47 -9.76
N LYS A 183 -3.63 -0.21 -10.31
CA LYS A 183 -2.50 0.47 -10.95
C LYS A 183 -2.93 1.04 -12.28
N MET A 184 -2.69 2.34 -12.45
CA MET A 184 -2.86 3.06 -13.71
C MET A 184 -1.58 3.82 -14.05
N ALA A 185 -1.43 4.24 -15.30
CA ALA A 185 -0.29 5.06 -15.71
C ALA A 185 -0.69 6.11 -16.72
N CYS A 186 -0.29 7.38 -16.47
CA CYS A 186 -0.34 8.48 -17.44
C CYS A 186 0.99 8.61 -18.21
N GLY A 187 1.06 9.60 -19.06
CA GLY A 187 2.30 10.10 -19.63
C GLY A 187 2.92 9.26 -20.74
N GLU A 188 4.25 9.25 -20.75
CA GLU A 188 4.99 8.68 -21.86
C GLU A 188 5.02 7.14 -21.86
N ASN A 189 4.86 6.49 -20.69
CA ASN A 189 5.01 5.05 -20.62
C ASN A 189 3.99 4.31 -21.49
N PRO A 190 2.65 4.45 -21.28
CA PRO A 190 1.68 3.75 -22.12
C PRO A 190 1.75 4.20 -23.58
N LYS A 191 1.89 5.50 -23.86
CA LYS A 191 1.97 5.96 -25.24
C LYS A 191 3.20 5.42 -26.00
N ARG A 192 4.33 5.22 -25.31
CA ARG A 192 5.54 4.64 -25.89
C ARG A 192 5.35 3.14 -26.15
N VAL A 193 4.90 2.40 -25.13
CA VAL A 193 4.72 0.94 -25.22
C VAL A 193 3.77 0.54 -26.35
N TYR A 194 2.63 1.21 -26.45
CA TYR A 194 1.60 0.87 -27.44
C TYR A 194 1.78 1.61 -28.76
N GLY A 195 2.28 2.84 -28.76
CA GLY A 195 2.62 3.58 -29.97
C GLY A 195 3.69 2.89 -30.81
N GLN A 196 4.69 2.27 -30.19
CA GLN A 196 5.68 1.45 -30.90
C GLN A 196 5.09 0.18 -31.55
N ARG A 197 3.91 -0.24 -31.11
CA ARG A 197 3.16 -1.38 -31.66
C ARG A 197 2.05 -0.96 -32.64
N ASN A 198 2.02 0.33 -33.03
CA ASN A 198 0.95 0.94 -33.84
C ASN A 198 -0.45 0.76 -33.23
N LYS A 199 -0.55 0.81 -31.90
CA LYS A 199 -1.81 0.73 -31.16
C LYS A 199 -2.08 2.03 -30.39
N LEU A 200 -3.34 2.26 -30.03
CA LEU A 200 -3.76 3.29 -29.08
C LEU A 200 -3.35 2.86 -27.65
N PRO A 201 -2.81 3.76 -26.82
CA PRO A 201 -2.49 5.15 -27.08
C PRO A 201 -1.08 5.31 -27.70
N SER A 202 -0.94 6.31 -28.59
CA SER A 202 0.36 6.76 -29.12
C SER A 202 0.65 8.23 -28.76
N THR A 203 -0.32 8.90 -28.14
CA THR A 203 -0.23 10.29 -27.70
C THR A 203 -0.92 10.46 -26.35
N ARG A 204 -0.66 11.60 -25.63
CA ARG A 204 -1.40 11.95 -24.41
C ARG A 204 -2.90 12.19 -24.69
N MET A 205 -3.25 12.70 -25.86
CA MET A 205 -4.66 12.77 -26.31
C MET A 205 -5.30 11.38 -26.35
N GLY A 206 -4.55 10.39 -26.87
CA GLY A 206 -4.96 8.99 -26.89
C GLY A 206 -5.10 8.38 -25.50
N ASN A 207 -4.22 8.73 -24.55
CA ASN A 207 -4.37 8.33 -23.16
C ASN A 207 -5.75 8.75 -22.62
N VAL A 208 -6.08 10.05 -22.71
CA VAL A 208 -7.33 10.62 -22.18
C VAL A 208 -8.56 10.02 -22.86
N ALA A 209 -8.53 9.92 -24.20
CA ALA A 209 -9.64 9.32 -24.95
C ALA A 209 -9.92 7.88 -24.53
N HIS A 210 -8.86 7.10 -24.28
CA HIS A 210 -8.99 5.70 -23.89
C HIS A 210 -9.45 5.57 -22.42
N TYR A 211 -8.96 6.38 -21.48
CA TYR A 211 -9.48 6.41 -20.12
C TYR A 211 -10.99 6.65 -20.12
N ARG A 212 -11.45 7.68 -20.86
CA ARG A 212 -12.88 8.01 -20.92
C ARG A 212 -13.72 6.88 -21.50
N ALA A 213 -13.24 6.21 -22.56
CA ALA A 213 -13.94 5.08 -23.15
C ALA A 213 -14.15 3.93 -22.14
N GLU A 214 -13.12 3.59 -21.35
CA GLU A 214 -13.21 2.53 -20.37
C GLU A 214 -14.10 2.90 -19.17
N TRP A 215 -14.06 4.15 -18.71
CA TRP A 215 -14.96 4.60 -17.64
C TRP A 215 -16.42 4.65 -18.08
N ILE A 216 -16.71 5.03 -19.34
CA ILE A 216 -18.07 4.93 -19.92
C ILE A 216 -18.53 3.48 -19.93
N ALA A 217 -17.68 2.54 -20.38
CA ALA A 217 -18.02 1.12 -20.40
C ALA A 217 -18.26 0.56 -18.98
N ALA A 218 -17.48 1.00 -17.99
CA ALA A 218 -17.66 0.59 -16.59
C ALA A 218 -18.99 1.10 -16.00
N ARG A 219 -19.39 2.34 -16.29
CA ARG A 219 -20.71 2.88 -15.91
C ARG A 219 -21.85 2.08 -16.53
N ASP A 220 -21.80 1.82 -17.85
CA ASP A 220 -22.81 1.01 -18.52
C ASP A 220 -22.89 -0.41 -17.94
N TYR A 221 -21.75 -0.97 -17.53
CA TYR A 221 -21.71 -2.26 -16.85
C TYR A 221 -22.44 -2.22 -15.50
N LEU A 222 -22.18 -1.20 -14.67
CA LEU A 222 -22.90 -0.99 -13.40
C LEU A 222 -24.40 -0.81 -13.61
N ASP A 223 -24.80 0.01 -14.59
CA ASP A 223 -26.21 0.24 -14.90
C ASP A 223 -26.94 -1.04 -15.34
N ARG A 224 -26.25 -1.94 -16.06
CA ARG A 224 -26.83 -3.23 -16.45
C ARG A 224 -27.07 -4.13 -15.24
N TRP A 225 -26.11 -4.19 -14.32
CA TRP A 225 -26.26 -4.96 -13.09
C TRP A 225 -27.35 -4.37 -12.18
N ALA A 226 -27.39 -3.05 -12.01
CA ALA A 226 -28.42 -2.40 -11.21
C ALA A 226 -29.84 -2.66 -11.75
N ARG A 227 -30.01 -2.67 -13.08
CA ARG A 227 -31.30 -3.03 -13.70
C ARG A 227 -31.68 -4.48 -13.44
N TYR A 228 -30.73 -5.40 -13.55
CA TYR A 228 -30.95 -6.80 -13.21
C TYR A 228 -31.34 -6.99 -11.76
N ASP A 229 -30.62 -6.39 -10.82
CA ASP A 229 -30.94 -6.46 -9.38
C ASP A 229 -32.35 -5.93 -9.09
N ALA A 230 -32.73 -4.80 -9.70
CA ALA A 230 -34.07 -4.25 -9.57
C ALA A 230 -35.16 -5.18 -10.14
N GLN A 231 -34.91 -5.88 -11.24
CA GLN A 231 -35.82 -6.88 -11.79
C GLN A 231 -35.99 -8.09 -10.85
N VAL A 232 -34.90 -8.58 -10.29
CA VAL A 232 -34.91 -9.68 -9.29
C VAL A 232 -35.68 -9.27 -8.04
N GLU A 233 -35.44 -8.06 -7.53
CA GLU A 233 -36.17 -7.53 -6.35
C GLU A 233 -37.68 -7.35 -6.62
N ALA A 234 -38.05 -7.03 -7.88
CA ALA A 234 -39.43 -6.94 -8.30
C ALA A 234 -40.11 -8.31 -8.51
N GLY A 235 -39.37 -9.41 -8.38
CA GLY A 235 -39.87 -10.78 -8.57
C GLY A 235 -40.03 -11.19 -10.03
N ASP A 236 -39.28 -10.56 -10.94
CA ASP A 236 -39.26 -10.93 -12.36
C ASP A 236 -38.52 -12.26 -12.55
N GLU A 237 -39.27 -13.32 -12.78
CA GLU A 237 -38.71 -14.69 -12.99
C GLU A 237 -37.96 -14.83 -14.34
N GLU A 238 -38.12 -13.89 -15.25
CA GLU A 238 -37.42 -13.87 -16.56
C GLU A 238 -36.16 -13.02 -16.54
N ALA A 239 -35.84 -12.37 -15.40
CA ALA A 239 -34.64 -11.55 -15.24
C ALA A 239 -33.37 -12.35 -15.58
N THR A 240 -32.58 -11.82 -16.51
CA THR A 240 -31.35 -12.49 -16.98
C THR A 240 -30.13 -11.68 -16.54
N ALA A 241 -29.24 -12.32 -15.76
CA ALA A 241 -28.01 -11.69 -15.28
C ALA A 241 -27.11 -11.25 -16.45
N PRO A 242 -26.54 -10.04 -16.40
CA PRO A 242 -25.52 -9.60 -17.36
C PRO A 242 -24.32 -10.56 -17.38
N LEU A 243 -23.67 -10.66 -18.54
CA LEU A 243 -22.41 -11.43 -18.62
C LEU A 243 -21.34 -10.73 -17.78
N ARG A 244 -20.61 -11.52 -17.03
CA ARG A 244 -19.45 -11.04 -16.26
C ARG A 244 -18.31 -10.63 -17.18
N ASP A 245 -17.66 -9.52 -16.85
CA ASP A 245 -16.45 -9.02 -17.49
C ASP A 245 -15.46 -8.62 -16.38
N LEU A 246 -14.40 -9.40 -16.21
CA LEU A 246 -13.43 -9.21 -15.13
C LEU A 246 -12.71 -7.85 -15.19
N LYS A 247 -12.55 -7.29 -16.39
CA LYS A 247 -11.98 -5.95 -16.58
C LYS A 247 -12.95 -4.90 -16.05
N LEU A 248 -14.22 -4.98 -16.47
CA LEU A 248 -15.26 -4.04 -16.06
C LEU A 248 -15.61 -4.21 -14.57
N GLU A 249 -15.52 -5.42 -14.00
CA GLU A 249 -15.68 -5.64 -12.55
C GLU A 249 -14.64 -4.85 -11.75
N THR A 250 -13.38 -4.80 -12.20
CA THR A 250 -12.34 -4.00 -11.52
C THR A 250 -12.63 -2.51 -11.63
N LEU A 251 -13.01 -2.03 -12.81
CA LEU A 251 -13.32 -0.61 -13.02
C LEU A 251 -14.61 -0.20 -12.27
N ALA A 252 -15.61 -1.06 -12.25
CA ALA A 252 -16.82 -0.89 -11.46
C ALA A 252 -16.52 -0.76 -9.96
N GLY A 253 -15.65 -1.63 -9.42
CA GLY A 253 -15.20 -1.54 -8.03
C GLY A 253 -14.51 -0.21 -7.69
N VAL A 254 -13.82 0.41 -8.65
CA VAL A 254 -13.29 1.78 -8.47
C VAL A 254 -14.42 2.81 -8.39
N LEU A 255 -15.41 2.76 -9.31
CA LEU A 255 -16.54 3.67 -9.31
C LEU A 255 -17.41 3.53 -8.06
N GLN A 256 -17.42 2.35 -7.43
CA GLN A 256 -18.11 2.07 -6.16
C GLN A 256 -17.27 2.41 -4.93
N GLY A 257 -16.00 2.81 -5.10
CA GLY A 257 -15.09 3.16 -4.01
C GLY A 257 -14.49 1.97 -3.27
N GLU A 258 -14.63 0.75 -3.79
CA GLU A 258 -14.09 -0.49 -3.21
C GLU A 258 -12.60 -0.71 -3.55
N ILE A 259 -12.14 -0.14 -4.67
CA ILE A 259 -10.78 -0.26 -5.19
C ILE A 259 -10.15 1.14 -5.27
N ILE A 260 -8.95 1.28 -4.74
CA ILE A 260 -8.23 2.57 -4.66
C ILE A 260 -7.33 2.73 -5.90
N ILE A 261 -7.40 3.89 -6.57
CA ILE A 261 -6.51 4.17 -7.70
C ILE A 261 -5.10 4.55 -7.22
N HIS A 262 -4.10 3.87 -7.76
CA HIS A 262 -2.68 4.14 -7.66
C HIS A 262 -2.13 4.55 -9.04
N MET A 263 -2.03 5.85 -9.26
CA MET A 263 -1.74 6.43 -10.58
C MET A 263 -0.27 6.81 -10.72
N HIS A 264 0.47 6.12 -11.60
CA HIS A 264 1.79 6.58 -12.04
C HIS A 264 1.64 7.84 -12.90
N CYS A 265 2.22 8.95 -12.46
CA CYS A 265 2.20 10.21 -13.21
C CYS A 265 3.34 11.12 -12.74
N TYR A 266 4.08 11.77 -13.64
CA TYR A 266 5.20 12.63 -13.26
C TYR A 266 4.85 14.11 -13.27
N ARG A 267 4.15 14.59 -14.31
CA ARG A 267 3.94 16.00 -14.60
C ARG A 267 2.69 16.55 -13.93
N ALA A 268 2.77 17.79 -13.45
CA ALA A 268 1.65 18.47 -12.80
C ALA A 268 0.44 18.64 -13.72
N ASP A 269 0.64 19.03 -14.99
CA ASP A 269 -0.43 19.21 -15.97
C ASP A 269 -1.18 17.90 -16.29
N GLU A 270 -0.48 16.78 -16.30
CA GLU A 270 -1.09 15.46 -16.51
C GLU A 270 -1.85 15.01 -15.25
N MET A 271 -1.29 15.22 -14.05
CA MET A 271 -1.99 14.94 -12.79
C MET A 271 -3.29 15.75 -12.70
N MET A 272 -3.28 17.05 -13.05
CA MET A 272 -4.50 17.88 -13.11
C MET A 272 -5.52 17.35 -14.11
N THR A 273 -5.08 16.86 -15.28
CA THR A 273 -5.96 16.23 -16.27
C THR A 273 -6.62 14.97 -15.70
N ILE A 274 -5.86 14.13 -14.98
CA ILE A 274 -6.39 12.91 -14.33
C ILE A 274 -7.36 13.27 -13.20
N LEU A 275 -7.11 14.32 -12.43
CA LEU A 275 -8.05 14.83 -11.41
C LEU A 275 -9.38 15.29 -12.06
N SER A 276 -9.31 15.98 -13.21
CA SER A 276 -10.53 16.37 -13.95
C SER A 276 -11.31 15.16 -14.48
N LEU A 277 -10.62 14.08 -14.88
CA LEU A 277 -11.29 12.82 -15.25
C LEU A 277 -11.95 12.15 -14.03
N ALA A 278 -11.31 12.22 -12.87
CA ALA A 278 -11.89 11.71 -11.63
C ALA A 278 -13.19 12.45 -11.28
N GLU A 279 -13.25 13.76 -11.50
CA GLU A 279 -14.48 14.56 -11.35
C GLU A 279 -15.55 14.21 -12.39
N GLU A 280 -15.17 14.04 -13.68
CA GLU A 280 -16.12 13.67 -14.75
C GLU A 280 -16.81 12.33 -14.46
N PHE A 281 -16.07 11.37 -13.89
CA PHE A 281 -16.55 10.01 -13.68
C PHE A 281 -16.88 9.68 -12.22
N ASP A 282 -16.76 10.64 -11.31
CA ASP A 282 -17.07 10.50 -9.88
C ASP A 282 -16.33 9.33 -9.22
N TYR A 283 -15.00 9.28 -9.40
CA TYR A 283 -14.14 8.35 -8.70
C TYR A 283 -13.02 9.06 -7.93
N ARG A 284 -12.41 8.37 -6.99
CA ARG A 284 -11.33 8.92 -6.18
C ARG A 284 -9.97 8.35 -6.60
N ILE A 285 -8.98 9.24 -6.68
CA ILE A 285 -7.58 8.86 -6.78
C ILE A 285 -7.04 8.78 -5.35
N GLY A 286 -6.48 7.64 -4.96
CA GLY A 286 -5.83 7.50 -3.67
C GLY A 286 -4.46 8.15 -3.67
N THR A 287 -3.66 7.86 -4.71
CA THR A 287 -2.25 8.25 -4.71
C THR A 287 -1.72 8.44 -6.12
N PHE A 288 -1.01 9.55 -6.34
CA PHE A 288 -0.10 9.69 -7.48
C PHE A 288 1.28 9.18 -7.11
N HIS A 289 1.83 8.29 -7.94
CA HIS A 289 3.14 7.69 -7.74
C HIS A 289 4.20 8.37 -8.59
N HIS A 290 5.39 8.49 -8.03
CA HIS A 290 6.55 9.22 -8.54
C HIS A 290 6.34 10.72 -8.52
N ALA A 291 5.29 11.22 -9.11
CA ALA A 291 4.73 12.57 -9.05
C ALA A 291 5.81 13.65 -8.86
N VAL A 292 6.82 13.64 -9.76
CA VAL A 292 8.04 14.44 -9.66
C VAL A 292 7.73 15.94 -9.59
N GLU A 293 6.62 16.37 -10.19
CA GLU A 293 6.14 17.76 -10.17
C GLU A 293 4.97 18.01 -9.21
N ALA A 294 4.70 17.11 -8.26
CA ALA A 294 3.57 17.26 -7.32
C ALA A 294 3.66 18.53 -6.48
N TYR A 295 4.87 19.03 -6.20
CA TYR A 295 5.08 20.27 -5.48
C TYR A 295 4.39 21.49 -6.12
N LYS A 296 4.11 21.44 -7.44
CA LYS A 296 3.43 22.53 -8.18
C LYS A 296 1.93 22.58 -7.94
N ILE A 297 1.34 21.46 -7.47
CA ILE A 297 -0.10 21.28 -7.24
C ILE A 297 -0.38 20.72 -5.84
N ALA A 298 0.49 21.03 -4.88
CA ALA A 298 0.39 20.47 -3.53
C ALA A 298 -0.92 20.83 -2.82
N ASP A 299 -1.41 22.06 -3.01
CA ASP A 299 -2.66 22.55 -2.42
C ASP A 299 -3.88 21.79 -3.01
N GLU A 300 -3.90 21.57 -4.33
CA GLU A 300 -4.94 20.81 -5.02
C GLU A 300 -4.97 19.34 -4.58
N LEU A 301 -3.80 18.72 -4.41
CA LEU A 301 -3.71 17.35 -3.89
C LEU A 301 -4.25 17.26 -2.47
N ALA A 302 -3.91 18.21 -1.61
CA ALA A 302 -4.40 18.26 -0.23
C ALA A 302 -5.92 18.49 -0.16
N GLU A 303 -6.47 19.42 -0.96
CA GLU A 303 -7.92 19.70 -1.06
C GLU A 303 -8.69 18.45 -1.48
N LYS A 304 -8.19 17.71 -2.47
CA LYS A 304 -8.81 16.48 -2.98
C LYS A 304 -8.47 15.24 -2.16
N GLN A 305 -7.70 15.38 -1.08
CA GLN A 305 -7.25 14.29 -0.21
C GLN A 305 -6.47 13.19 -0.94
N VAL A 306 -5.70 13.56 -1.96
CA VAL A 306 -4.86 12.65 -2.74
C VAL A 306 -3.45 12.64 -2.17
N CYS A 307 -2.90 11.46 -1.94
CA CYS A 307 -1.51 11.32 -1.51
C CYS A 307 -0.53 11.43 -2.68
N GLY A 308 0.66 11.94 -2.42
CA GLY A 308 1.80 11.86 -3.31
C GLY A 308 2.81 10.83 -2.82
N ALA A 309 2.99 9.72 -3.52
CA ALA A 309 4.05 8.76 -3.24
C ALA A 309 5.28 9.12 -4.08
N LEU A 310 6.33 9.58 -3.41
CA LEU A 310 7.40 10.36 -4.00
C LEU A 310 8.76 9.72 -3.73
N TRP A 311 9.73 9.97 -4.63
CA TRP A 311 11.14 9.68 -4.38
C TRP A 311 11.82 10.87 -3.69
N ALA A 312 12.78 10.57 -2.84
CA ALA A 312 13.55 11.61 -2.16
C ALA A 312 14.48 12.38 -3.11
N ASP A 313 15.05 11.71 -4.13
CA ASP A 313 16.07 12.28 -4.99
C ASP A 313 16.20 11.63 -6.39
N TRP A 314 15.15 10.96 -6.88
CA TRP A 314 15.15 10.37 -8.22
C TRP A 314 14.40 11.25 -9.22
N TRP A 315 15.14 11.92 -10.11
CA TRP A 315 14.61 12.68 -11.24
C TRP A 315 15.67 12.80 -12.33
N GLY A 316 15.31 13.43 -13.46
CA GLY A 316 16.24 13.75 -14.55
C GLY A 316 16.67 12.59 -15.42
N PHE A 317 16.25 11.35 -15.12
CA PHE A 317 16.60 10.15 -15.89
C PHE A 317 15.80 10.04 -17.21
N LYS A 318 14.78 10.86 -17.39
CA LYS A 318 14.01 11.04 -18.63
C LYS A 318 13.37 12.42 -18.64
N MET A 319 12.95 12.89 -19.82
CA MET A 319 12.43 14.25 -19.99
C MET A 319 11.17 14.51 -19.17
N GLU A 320 10.27 13.55 -19.03
CA GLU A 320 9.05 13.66 -18.24
C GLU A 320 9.30 13.78 -16.71
N ALA A 321 10.45 13.30 -16.25
CA ALA A 321 10.90 13.40 -14.87
C ALA A 321 12.02 14.43 -14.69
N TYR A 322 12.14 15.41 -15.60
CA TYR A 322 13.26 16.36 -15.59
C TYR A 322 13.12 17.45 -14.52
N ASP A 323 11.90 17.96 -14.32
CA ASP A 323 11.64 19.10 -13.42
C ASP A 323 11.36 18.65 -11.97
N GLY A 324 12.25 17.82 -11.44
CA GLY A 324 12.19 17.35 -10.06
C GLY A 324 13.00 18.24 -9.13
N ILE A 325 12.51 18.38 -7.89
CA ILE A 325 13.22 19.07 -6.80
C ILE A 325 13.28 18.18 -5.56
N GLN A 326 14.32 18.36 -4.76
CA GLN A 326 14.52 17.53 -3.56
C GLN A 326 13.57 17.87 -2.41
N GLU A 327 12.94 19.04 -2.46
CA GLU A 327 11.96 19.54 -1.52
C GLU A 327 10.53 19.02 -1.77
N ASN A 328 10.32 18.27 -2.86
CA ASN A 328 8.99 17.85 -3.32
C ASN A 328 8.16 17.21 -2.20
N ILE A 329 8.72 16.24 -1.45
CA ILE A 329 8.03 15.56 -0.34
C ILE A 329 7.57 16.57 0.72
N ALA A 330 8.47 17.45 1.16
CA ALA A 330 8.18 18.43 2.18
C ALA A 330 7.14 19.47 1.73
N LEU A 331 7.13 19.82 0.44
CA LEU A 331 6.18 20.78 -0.14
C LEU A 331 4.80 20.15 -0.32
N VAL A 332 4.70 18.88 -0.73
CA VAL A 332 3.43 18.15 -0.85
C VAL A 332 2.79 17.88 0.51
N ASP A 333 3.61 17.70 1.54
CA ASP A 333 3.14 17.44 2.90
C ASP A 333 2.72 18.71 3.65
N ARG A 334 3.23 19.88 3.23
CA ARG A 334 3.06 21.16 3.94
C ARG A 334 1.63 21.70 4.04
N PRO A 335 0.77 21.62 2.99
CA PRO A 335 -0.61 22.11 3.09
C PRO A 335 -1.41 21.38 4.17
N PRO A 336 -2.39 22.04 4.83
CA PRO A 336 -3.30 21.37 5.73
C PRO A 336 -3.99 20.19 5.03
N GLY A 337 -3.87 18.98 5.61
CA GLY A 337 -4.38 17.76 4.97
C GLY A 337 -3.45 17.13 3.93
N GLY A 338 -2.28 17.72 3.69
CA GLY A 338 -1.24 17.17 2.83
C GLY A 338 -0.91 15.72 3.19
N CYS A 339 -0.56 14.92 2.18
CA CYS A 339 -0.26 13.51 2.35
C CYS A 339 0.92 13.15 1.44
N ALA A 340 2.14 13.40 1.90
CA ALA A 340 3.33 12.89 1.24
C ALA A 340 3.69 11.51 1.79
N VAL A 341 4.11 10.63 0.89
CA VAL A 341 4.61 9.29 1.19
C VAL A 341 5.95 9.11 0.51
N VAL A 342 6.91 8.53 1.20
CA VAL A 342 8.17 8.10 0.60
C VAL A 342 8.02 6.64 0.18
N HIS A 343 8.26 6.35 -1.10
CA HIS A 343 8.18 5.00 -1.63
C HIS A 343 9.51 4.54 -2.23
N SER A 344 9.65 3.23 -2.47
CA SER A 344 10.87 2.68 -3.03
C SER A 344 10.87 2.55 -4.55
N ASP A 345 9.91 1.85 -5.13
CA ASP A 345 9.96 1.39 -6.54
C ASP A 345 11.29 0.69 -6.87
N SER A 346 11.91 0.07 -5.89
CA SER A 346 13.23 -0.54 -6.00
C SER A 346 13.42 -1.64 -4.95
N ALA A 347 13.90 -2.81 -5.38
CA ALA A 347 14.20 -3.93 -4.50
C ALA A 347 15.33 -3.64 -3.50
N GLU A 348 16.22 -2.70 -3.83
CA GLU A 348 17.30 -2.22 -2.95
C GLU A 348 16.85 -1.02 -2.12
N GLY A 349 16.05 -0.12 -2.71
CA GLY A 349 15.55 1.09 -2.05
C GLY A 349 14.62 0.78 -0.89
N ILE A 350 13.74 -0.22 -1.02
CA ILE A 350 12.81 -0.65 0.03
C ILE A 350 13.51 -1.03 1.34
N GLN A 351 14.73 -1.52 1.27
CA GLN A 351 15.53 -1.91 2.46
C GLN A 351 16.00 -0.70 3.27
N ARG A 352 15.79 0.53 2.79
CA ARG A 352 16.35 1.77 3.35
C ARG A 352 15.36 2.94 3.30
N LEU A 353 14.05 2.67 3.40
CA LEU A 353 13.02 3.71 3.37
C LEU A 353 13.24 4.79 4.44
N ASN A 354 13.73 4.42 5.62
CA ASN A 354 14.10 5.36 6.66
C ASN A 354 15.16 6.38 6.21
N GLN A 355 16.13 5.96 5.40
CA GLN A 355 17.17 6.83 4.87
C GLN A 355 16.62 7.73 3.75
N GLU A 356 15.70 7.23 2.93
CA GLU A 356 15.00 8.03 1.93
C GLU A 356 14.18 9.15 2.60
N ALA A 357 13.43 8.82 3.64
CA ALA A 357 12.71 9.82 4.45
C ALA A 357 13.66 10.83 5.12
N ALA A 358 14.83 10.36 5.60
CA ALA A 358 15.86 11.23 6.17
C ALA A 358 16.41 12.24 5.14
N LYS A 359 16.62 11.81 3.90
CA LYS A 359 17.05 12.71 2.81
C LYS A 359 16.01 13.80 2.56
N ALA A 360 14.73 13.43 2.46
CA ALA A 360 13.62 14.36 2.25
C ALA A 360 13.49 15.36 3.41
N MET A 361 13.52 14.88 4.66
CA MET A 361 13.51 15.73 5.85
C MET A 361 14.68 16.74 5.85
N GLY A 362 15.89 16.24 5.54
CA GLY A 362 17.09 17.08 5.47
C GLY A 362 17.00 18.15 4.37
N LYS A 363 16.34 17.86 3.24
CA LYS A 363 16.15 18.83 2.15
C LYS A 363 15.11 19.89 2.52
N GLY A 364 13.97 19.49 3.08
CA GLY A 364 12.97 20.40 3.58
C GLY A 364 13.52 21.37 4.64
N ARG A 365 14.31 20.86 5.60
CA ARG A 365 14.97 21.68 6.62
C ARG A 365 15.94 22.72 6.01
N ARG A 366 16.73 22.33 5.02
CA ARG A 366 17.61 23.27 4.31
C ARG A 366 16.86 24.35 3.55
N ALA A 367 15.65 24.06 3.10
CA ALA A 367 14.73 25.03 2.51
C ALA A 367 13.98 25.88 3.52
N GLY A 368 14.29 25.77 4.82
CA GLY A 368 13.71 26.58 5.90
C GLY A 368 12.40 26.03 6.48
N MET A 369 12.00 24.80 6.13
CA MET A 369 10.80 24.16 6.70
C MET A 369 11.15 23.47 8.04
N ALA A 370 10.34 23.71 9.07
CA ALA A 370 10.47 23.04 10.36
C ALA A 370 9.85 21.65 10.28
N ILE A 371 10.68 20.63 10.04
CA ILE A 371 10.24 19.23 9.95
C ILE A 371 10.98 18.42 11.02
N GLU A 372 10.24 17.92 12.00
CA GLU A 372 10.81 17.11 13.07
C GLU A 372 10.70 15.60 12.77
N PRO A 373 11.52 14.75 13.41
CA PRO A 373 11.50 13.30 13.18
C PRO A 373 10.12 12.67 13.40
N GLU A 374 9.38 13.12 14.42
CA GLU A 374 8.03 12.65 14.74
C GLU A 374 7.00 12.98 13.64
N HIS A 375 7.26 14.02 12.85
CA HIS A 375 6.47 14.33 11.66
C HIS A 375 6.93 13.50 10.45
N ALA A 376 8.23 13.50 10.17
CA ALA A 376 8.79 12.83 8.98
C ALA A 376 8.57 11.31 8.98
N ILE A 377 8.42 10.67 10.15
CA ILE A 377 8.15 9.23 10.23
C ILE A 377 6.78 8.88 9.63
N SER A 378 5.80 9.80 9.63
CA SER A 378 4.48 9.58 9.04
C SER A 378 4.56 9.29 7.53
N TRP A 379 5.55 9.83 6.83
CA TRP A 379 5.75 9.64 5.39
C TRP A 379 6.00 8.18 4.98
N ILE A 380 6.47 7.37 5.91
CA ILE A 380 6.77 5.94 5.70
C ILE A 380 5.96 5.03 6.64
N THR A 381 4.96 5.59 7.35
CA THR A 381 4.09 4.87 8.28
C THR A 381 2.63 5.31 8.14
N ALA A 382 2.14 6.32 8.85
CA ALA A 382 0.73 6.72 8.87
C ALA A 382 0.22 7.23 7.52
N ASN A 383 0.97 8.08 6.81
CA ASN A 383 0.58 8.56 5.47
C ASN A 383 0.59 7.40 4.46
N ALA A 384 1.55 6.49 4.58
CA ALA A 384 1.59 5.28 3.76
C ALA A 384 0.37 4.38 4.03
N ALA A 385 0.00 4.19 5.29
CA ALA A 385 -1.21 3.46 5.65
C ALA A 385 -2.49 4.12 5.09
N ARG A 386 -2.59 5.46 5.17
CA ARG A 386 -3.70 6.24 4.58
C ARG A 386 -3.78 6.05 3.07
N SER A 387 -2.64 6.10 2.37
CA SER A 387 -2.55 5.87 0.93
C SER A 387 -3.10 4.50 0.51
N LEU A 388 -2.98 3.49 1.38
CA LEU A 388 -3.46 2.12 1.15
C LEU A 388 -4.85 1.84 1.72
N GLY A 389 -5.48 2.80 2.43
CA GLY A 389 -6.78 2.60 3.09
C GLY A 389 -6.73 1.64 4.28
N ILE A 390 -5.59 1.53 4.96
CA ILE A 390 -5.37 0.65 6.12
C ILE A 390 -5.01 1.42 7.40
N GLU A 391 -5.16 2.74 7.40
CA GLU A 391 -4.78 3.61 8.52
C GLU A 391 -5.54 3.33 9.82
N SER A 392 -6.73 2.75 9.74
CA SER A 392 -7.48 2.31 10.92
C SER A 392 -6.86 1.06 11.59
N MET A 393 -6.03 0.31 10.86
CA MET A 393 -5.48 -0.98 11.29
C MET A 393 -4.02 -0.92 11.70
N THR A 394 -3.19 -0.09 11.04
CA THR A 394 -1.75 0.00 11.26
C THR A 394 -1.20 1.40 10.94
N GLY A 395 0.11 1.58 10.87
CA GLY A 395 0.79 2.84 10.50
C GLY A 395 1.03 3.81 11.66
N SER A 396 0.49 3.56 12.86
CA SER A 396 0.81 4.31 14.08
C SER A 396 0.73 3.39 15.30
N LEU A 397 1.41 3.79 16.38
CA LEU A 397 1.43 3.07 17.66
C LEU A 397 0.21 3.40 18.53
N THR A 398 -0.93 3.67 17.90
CA THR A 398 -2.19 3.93 18.60
C THR A 398 -2.74 2.65 19.21
N PRO A 399 -3.21 2.66 20.48
CA PRO A 399 -3.84 1.50 21.12
C PRO A 399 -4.94 0.88 20.26
N GLY A 400 -4.94 -0.46 20.19
CA GLY A 400 -5.88 -1.26 19.39
C GLY A 400 -5.43 -1.51 17.95
N LYS A 401 -4.47 -0.79 17.41
CA LYS A 401 -3.89 -1.08 16.08
C LYS A 401 -2.95 -2.29 16.12
N MET A 402 -2.69 -2.86 14.97
CA MET A 402 -1.75 -3.98 14.82
C MET A 402 -0.37 -3.61 15.38
N ALA A 403 0.23 -4.52 16.12
CA ALA A 403 1.54 -4.33 16.73
C ALA A 403 2.67 -4.58 15.71
N ASP A 404 2.69 -3.77 14.64
CA ASP A 404 3.77 -3.68 13.68
C ASP A 404 4.76 -2.64 14.22
N VAL A 405 5.90 -3.08 14.72
CA VAL A 405 6.83 -2.24 15.49
C VAL A 405 8.27 -2.50 15.08
N VAL A 406 9.07 -1.45 14.96
CA VAL A 406 10.52 -1.54 14.72
C VAL A 406 11.28 -0.92 15.88
N VAL A 407 12.24 -1.63 16.39
CA VAL A 407 13.24 -1.14 17.34
C VAL A 407 14.54 -0.86 16.60
N TRP A 408 15.01 0.37 16.68
CA TRP A 408 16.22 0.87 16.03
C TRP A 408 17.36 1.03 17.03
N ASN A 409 18.60 0.78 16.63
CA ASN A 409 19.79 1.01 17.47
C ASN A 409 20.13 2.50 17.67
N GLY A 410 19.32 3.42 17.18
CA GLY A 410 19.47 4.86 17.30
C GLY A 410 18.42 5.58 16.49
N ASN A 411 18.58 6.88 16.24
CA ASN A 411 17.66 7.68 15.47
C ASN A 411 17.44 7.06 14.07
N PRO A 412 16.22 6.66 13.68
CA PRO A 412 15.95 6.00 12.39
C PRO A 412 16.36 6.83 11.17
N PHE A 413 16.41 8.16 11.31
CA PHE A 413 16.84 9.07 10.24
C PHE A 413 18.36 9.24 10.12
N SER A 414 19.14 8.50 10.90
CA SER A 414 20.59 8.40 10.72
C SER A 414 20.96 7.29 9.75
N VAL A 415 21.89 7.55 8.82
CA VAL A 415 22.41 6.52 7.91
C VAL A 415 23.17 5.39 8.62
N TYR A 416 23.55 5.59 9.87
CA TYR A 416 24.20 4.60 10.70
C TYR A 416 23.21 3.70 11.45
N SER A 417 21.96 4.12 11.57
CA SER A 417 20.94 3.37 12.31
C SER A 417 20.41 2.19 11.49
N LYS A 418 20.15 1.10 12.18
CA LYS A 418 19.61 -0.15 11.65
C LYS A 418 18.46 -0.60 12.54
N ALA A 419 17.48 -1.28 11.94
CA ALA A 419 16.49 -2.00 12.71
C ALA A 419 17.18 -3.16 13.43
N ASP A 420 17.07 -3.22 14.75
CA ASP A 420 17.56 -4.33 15.57
C ASP A 420 16.50 -5.43 15.68
N LEU A 421 15.25 -5.02 15.97
CA LEU A 421 14.12 -5.93 16.12
C LEU A 421 12.96 -5.45 15.25
N VAL A 422 12.28 -6.39 14.58
CA VAL A 422 11.06 -6.09 13.83
C VAL A 422 9.95 -7.04 14.25
N PHE A 423 8.85 -6.45 14.71
CA PHE A 423 7.65 -7.15 15.12
C PHE A 423 6.54 -6.94 14.07
N VAL A 424 5.83 -8.01 13.74
CA VAL A 424 4.62 -7.98 12.93
C VAL A 424 3.51 -8.63 13.75
N ASP A 425 2.41 -7.91 13.96
CA ASP A 425 1.33 -8.32 14.86
C ASP A 425 1.87 -8.83 16.22
N GLY A 426 2.86 -8.13 16.77
CA GLY A 426 3.49 -8.42 18.06
C GLY A 426 4.43 -9.64 18.08
N ALA A 427 4.55 -10.36 16.97
CA ALA A 427 5.50 -11.46 16.84
C ALA A 427 6.86 -10.94 16.36
N LEU A 428 7.94 -11.32 17.05
CA LEU A 428 9.31 -10.98 16.65
C LEU A 428 9.71 -11.81 15.42
N LEU A 429 9.76 -11.18 14.25
CA LEU A 429 10.08 -11.84 12.97
C LEU A 429 11.53 -11.61 12.54
N PHE A 430 12.16 -10.53 12.97
CA PHE A 430 13.56 -10.24 12.68
C PHE A 430 14.26 -9.79 13.96
N ASP A 431 15.42 -10.38 14.22
CA ASP A 431 16.35 -9.99 15.26
C ASP A 431 17.75 -9.98 14.66
N ARG A 432 18.41 -8.83 14.73
CA ARG A 432 19.72 -8.62 14.11
C ARG A 432 20.80 -9.49 14.75
N ASP A 433 20.67 -9.78 16.03
CA ASP A 433 21.66 -10.53 16.80
C ASP A 433 21.37 -12.04 16.85
N ASP A 434 20.19 -12.48 16.41
CA ASP A 434 19.82 -13.89 16.33
C ASP A 434 19.94 -14.41 14.88
N PRO A 435 20.96 -15.22 14.56
CA PRO A 435 21.12 -15.80 13.21
C PRO A 435 19.91 -16.61 12.73
N ALA A 436 19.13 -17.20 13.64
CA ALA A 436 17.92 -17.97 13.28
C ALA A 436 16.77 -17.09 12.79
N ARG A 437 16.84 -15.78 13.02
CA ARG A 437 15.86 -14.77 12.59
C ARG A 437 16.39 -13.83 11.51
N GLN A 438 17.54 -14.17 10.91
CA GLN A 438 18.10 -13.42 9.80
C GLN A 438 17.45 -13.88 8.48
N PRO A 439 17.30 -12.98 7.47
CA PRO A 439 16.88 -13.40 6.15
C PRO A 439 17.84 -14.42 5.56
N VAL A 440 17.32 -15.54 5.09
CA VAL A 440 18.07 -16.56 4.37
C VAL A 440 17.83 -16.37 2.89
N SER A 441 18.88 -16.46 2.08
CA SER A 441 18.74 -16.40 0.62
C SER A 441 18.08 -17.68 0.11
N ASP A 442 17.11 -17.54 -0.78
CA ASP A 442 16.45 -18.67 -1.42
C ASP A 442 17.40 -19.47 -2.34
N PHE A 443 18.53 -18.89 -2.72
CA PHE A 443 19.65 -19.60 -3.36
C PHE A 443 20.29 -20.66 -2.45
N GLU A 444 20.03 -20.64 -1.18
CA GLU A 444 20.42 -21.66 -0.24
C GLU A 444 19.40 -22.82 -0.20
N LEU A 445 18.72 -23.04 -1.31
CA LEU A 445 17.93 -24.24 -1.62
C LEU A 445 16.68 -24.45 -0.76
N GLY A 446 15.85 -23.42 -0.66
CA GLY A 446 14.59 -23.52 0.06
C GLY A 446 14.80 -23.83 1.54
N GLN A 447 15.95 -23.49 2.04
CA GLN A 447 16.33 -23.75 3.39
C GLN A 447 15.77 -22.72 4.34
N LEU A 448 14.48 -22.75 4.50
CA LEU A 448 13.83 -22.22 5.68
C LEU A 448 14.29 -23.06 6.89
N GLN A 449 15.60 -23.02 7.21
CA GLN A 449 16.09 -23.55 8.46
C GLN A 449 15.54 -22.69 9.57
N GLY A 450 14.50 -23.17 10.23
CA GLY A 450 13.97 -22.53 11.41
C GLY A 450 12.47 -22.29 11.45
N VAL A 451 11.75 -22.39 10.37
CA VAL A 451 10.28 -22.49 10.43
C VAL A 451 9.91 -23.92 10.75
N LYS A 452 10.07 -24.29 12.01
CA LYS A 452 9.30 -25.42 12.56
C LYS A 452 7.86 -24.92 12.65
N GLN A 453 7.02 -25.51 11.82
CA GLN A 453 5.57 -25.39 11.88
C GLN A 453 5.03 -25.71 13.28
#